data_09189114c860c414e342830707b39798
#
_entry.id   09189114c860c414e342830707b39798
#
_cell.length_a   1.000
_cell.length_b   1.000
_cell.length_c   1.000
_cell.angle_alpha   90.00
_cell.angle_beta   90.00
_cell.angle_gamma   90.00
#
_symmetry.space_group_name_H-M   'P 1'
#
loop_
_entity.id
_entity.type
_entity.pdbx_description
1 polymer ?
#
loop_
_entity_poly.entity_id
_entity_poly.type
_entity_poly.pdbx_seq_one_letter_code
_entity_poly.pdbx_strand_id
1 'polypeptide(L)'
;DCVLTGAVEFGDSTPSPADSVETPKHPYKRDKMTMDKFLKTTSWLYDRTYTRQLMAGQELIYDDAAEWYVRTRGISAEDMNNTLNAMCINNRRNASTNPLAIERTTYEELAEKAGMTLDEYMNSPYNPKMGDFLRAGGVELKCDGAAACIVCATEKIPEIAKNLKHKPIEVLGIGSAACEATTPHFEVAATEEAVRQVYEATGLSGDDLDIFFANDF
;
A
#
# COMPACT_ATOMS: atom_id res chain seq x y z
N ASP A 1 14.00 28.19 -1.29
CA ASP A 1 13.99 27.34 -2.49
C ASP A 1 12.67 26.57 -2.55
N CYS A 2 12.19 26.27 -3.76
CA CYS A 2 11.05 25.43 -4.02
C CYS A 2 11.52 24.17 -4.76
N VAL A 3 10.98 23.02 -4.40
CA VAL A 3 11.29 21.74 -5.04
C VAL A 3 9.99 21.13 -5.57
N LEU A 4 9.98 20.79 -6.85
CA LEU A 4 8.95 19.91 -7.41
C LEU A 4 9.38 18.47 -7.14
N THR A 5 8.55 17.73 -6.45
CA THR A 5 8.73 16.29 -6.27
C THR A 5 7.53 15.56 -6.86
N GLY A 6 7.76 14.41 -7.41
CA GLY A 6 6.71 13.59 -7.99
C GLY A 6 7.14 12.14 -8.08
N ALA A 7 6.17 11.26 -8.10
CA ALA A 7 6.35 9.84 -8.34
C ALA A 7 5.44 9.41 -9.48
N VAL A 8 5.92 8.48 -10.29
CA VAL A 8 5.17 7.85 -11.36
C VAL A 8 5.36 6.35 -11.20
N GLU A 9 4.26 5.64 -11.13
CA GLU A 9 4.25 4.18 -11.14
C GLU A 9 3.58 3.69 -12.42
N PHE A 10 4.26 2.79 -13.12
CA PHE A 10 3.70 2.08 -14.25
C PHE A 10 3.47 0.65 -13.80
N GLY A 11 2.21 0.26 -13.71
CA GLY A 11 1.84 -1.13 -13.50
C GLY A 11 2.46 -1.98 -14.60
N ASP A 12 2.92 -3.17 -14.25
CA ASP A 12 3.46 -4.10 -15.24
C ASP A 12 2.31 -4.60 -16.12
N SER A 13 1.97 -3.81 -17.14
CA SER A 13 1.06 -4.25 -18.20
C SER A 13 1.76 -5.32 -19.03
N THR A 14 1.97 -6.50 -18.45
CA THR A 14 2.16 -7.67 -19.28
C THR A 14 0.86 -7.83 -20.09
N PRO A 15 0.91 -7.71 -21.42
CA PRO A 15 -0.29 -7.92 -22.23
C PRO A 15 -0.87 -9.28 -21.84
N SER A 16 -2.13 -9.31 -21.44
CA SER A 16 -2.86 -10.55 -21.40
C SER A 16 -2.73 -11.21 -22.79
N PRO A 17 -2.64 -12.54 -22.90
CA PRO A 17 -2.66 -13.21 -24.21
C PRO A 17 -3.88 -12.84 -25.06
N ALA A 18 -4.91 -12.23 -24.47
CA ALA A 18 -6.09 -11.70 -25.17
C ALA A 18 -5.85 -10.31 -25.82
N ASP A 19 -4.81 -9.58 -25.41
CA ASP A 19 -4.51 -8.25 -25.94
C ASP A 19 -3.56 -8.37 -27.14
N SER A 20 -4.04 -8.95 -28.22
CA SER A 20 -3.33 -9.05 -29.51
C SER A 20 -3.30 -7.72 -30.30
N VAL A 21 -3.74 -6.63 -29.73
CA VAL A 21 -3.58 -5.30 -30.30
C VAL A 21 -2.16 -4.84 -30.01
N GLU A 22 -1.40 -4.51 -31.06
CA GLU A 22 -0.08 -3.90 -30.94
C GLU A 22 -0.17 -2.60 -30.13
N THR A 23 -0.03 -2.72 -28.81
CA THR A 23 0.21 -1.55 -27.98
C THR A 23 1.58 -0.98 -28.33
N PRO A 24 1.73 0.34 -28.46
CA PRO A 24 3.02 0.96 -28.71
C PRO A 24 4.04 0.41 -27.69
N LYS A 25 5.16 -0.09 -28.17
CA LYS A 25 6.21 -0.62 -27.30
C LYS A 25 6.62 0.48 -26.33
N HIS A 26 6.21 0.36 -25.08
CA HIS A 26 6.59 1.33 -24.07
C HIS A 26 8.12 1.31 -23.96
N PRO A 27 8.83 2.47 -24.01
CA PRO A 27 10.29 2.53 -24.01
C PRO A 27 10.92 1.89 -22.77
N TYR A 28 10.14 1.72 -21.71
CA TYR A 28 10.55 1.09 -20.45
C TYR A 28 10.01 -0.32 -20.26
N LYS A 29 9.56 -1.00 -21.32
CA LYS A 29 9.15 -2.40 -21.19
C LYS A 29 10.31 -3.20 -20.60
N ARG A 30 10.12 -3.69 -19.38
CA ARG A 30 11.11 -4.56 -18.71
C ARG A 30 11.22 -5.83 -19.50
N ASP A 31 12.36 -6.03 -20.13
CA ASP A 31 12.68 -7.31 -20.74
C ASP A 31 13.02 -8.34 -19.65
N LYS A 32 13.08 -9.61 -20.04
CA LYS A 32 13.45 -10.69 -19.12
C LYS A 32 14.80 -10.44 -18.42
N MET A 33 15.74 -9.83 -19.14
CA MET A 33 17.07 -9.53 -18.60
C MET A 33 17.01 -8.45 -17.53
N THR A 34 16.16 -7.45 -17.68
CA THR A 34 15.92 -6.40 -16.68
C THR A 34 15.26 -6.98 -15.42
N MET A 35 14.31 -7.90 -15.57
CA MET A 35 13.70 -8.61 -14.46
C MET A 35 14.71 -9.51 -13.74
N ASP A 36 15.51 -10.29 -14.46
CA ASP A 36 16.58 -11.10 -13.88
C ASP A 36 17.61 -10.25 -13.13
N LYS A 37 17.93 -9.06 -13.64
CA LYS A 37 18.82 -8.12 -12.99
C LYS A 37 18.19 -7.54 -11.72
N PHE A 38 16.92 -7.16 -11.78
CA PHE A 38 16.17 -6.70 -10.61
C PHE A 38 16.12 -7.77 -9.52
N LEU A 39 15.76 -9.00 -9.87
CA LEU A 39 15.72 -10.13 -8.93
C LEU A 39 17.11 -10.43 -8.32
N LYS A 40 18.18 -10.29 -9.10
CA LYS A 40 19.55 -10.43 -8.59
C LYS A 40 19.92 -9.30 -7.64
N THR A 41 19.55 -8.07 -7.96
CA THR A 41 19.85 -6.89 -7.15
C THR A 41 19.07 -6.91 -5.84
N THR A 42 17.80 -7.31 -5.88
CA THR A 42 16.95 -7.40 -4.67
C THR A 42 17.17 -8.69 -3.88
N SER A 43 17.92 -9.65 -4.42
CA SER A 43 18.18 -10.94 -3.75
C SER A 43 18.97 -10.83 -2.45
N TRP A 44 19.60 -9.71 -2.18
CA TRP A 44 20.26 -9.43 -0.91
C TRP A 44 19.32 -8.94 0.19
N LEU A 45 18.13 -8.46 -0.18
CA LEU A 45 17.06 -8.06 0.75
C LEU A 45 16.36 -9.28 1.39
N TYR A 46 16.47 -10.44 0.76
CA TYR A 46 15.79 -11.66 1.22
C TYR A 46 16.79 -12.77 1.44
N ASP A 47 16.62 -13.53 2.49
CA ASP A 47 17.39 -14.74 2.71
C ASP A 47 17.20 -15.72 1.53
N ARG A 48 18.32 -16.08 0.88
CA ARG A 48 18.30 -16.92 -0.33
C ARG A 48 17.83 -18.34 -0.06
N THR A 49 18.00 -18.80 1.16
CA THR A 49 17.78 -20.20 1.53
C THR A 49 16.34 -20.44 1.94
N TYR A 50 15.76 -19.52 2.69
CA TYR A 50 14.43 -19.68 3.26
C TYR A 50 13.39 -18.78 2.61
N THR A 51 13.55 -17.48 2.70
CA THR A 51 12.52 -16.52 2.31
C THR A 51 12.26 -16.53 0.80
N ARG A 52 13.34 -16.53 0.00
CA ARG A 52 13.21 -16.43 -1.46
C ARG A 52 12.58 -17.65 -2.12
N GLN A 53 12.77 -18.84 -1.56
CA GLN A 53 12.22 -20.07 -2.11
C GLN A 53 10.75 -20.28 -1.75
N LEU A 54 10.32 -19.69 -0.63
CA LEU A 54 8.95 -19.83 -0.11
C LEU A 54 8.04 -18.70 -0.55
N MET A 55 8.59 -17.55 -0.93
CA MET A 55 7.81 -16.35 -1.25
C MET A 55 7.53 -16.26 -2.74
N ALA A 56 6.29 -16.46 -3.09
CA ALA A 56 5.80 -16.26 -4.45
C ALA A 56 5.54 -14.76 -4.77
N GLY A 57 5.45 -13.88 -3.75
CA GLY A 57 5.17 -12.46 -3.93
C GLY A 57 5.31 -11.66 -2.64
N GLN A 58 5.13 -10.34 -2.74
CA GLN A 58 5.16 -9.43 -1.59
C GLN A 58 4.03 -9.73 -0.59
N GLU A 59 2.94 -10.27 -1.07
CA GLU A 59 1.73 -10.57 -0.29
C GLU A 59 2.04 -11.45 0.92
N LEU A 60 2.95 -12.42 0.76
CA LEU A 60 3.34 -13.32 1.85
C LEU A 60 4.15 -12.63 2.94
N ILE A 61 4.89 -11.56 2.62
CA ILE A 61 5.63 -10.78 3.63
C ILE A 61 4.65 -10.11 4.58
N TYR A 62 3.59 -9.54 4.03
CA TYR A 62 2.58 -8.86 4.82
C TYR A 62 1.71 -9.85 5.60
N ASP A 63 1.46 -11.03 5.04
CA ASP A 63 0.78 -12.12 5.74
C ASP A 63 1.60 -12.60 6.96
N ASP A 64 2.91 -12.78 6.78
CA ASP A 64 3.85 -13.12 7.87
C ASP A 64 3.88 -12.01 8.94
N ALA A 65 3.82 -10.74 8.54
CA ALA A 65 3.74 -9.61 9.45
C ALA A 65 2.43 -9.64 10.26
N ALA A 66 1.31 -9.98 9.63
CA ALA A 66 0.03 -10.15 10.30
C ALA A 66 0.08 -11.30 11.32
N GLU A 67 0.69 -12.43 10.97
CA GLU A 67 0.89 -13.57 11.89
C GLU A 67 1.74 -13.16 13.08
N TRP A 68 2.85 -12.45 12.84
CA TRP A 68 3.69 -11.95 13.91
C TRP A 68 2.92 -11.01 14.85
N TYR A 69 2.10 -10.10 14.29
CA TYR A 69 1.31 -9.16 15.07
C TYR A 69 0.27 -9.89 15.94
N VAL A 70 -0.42 -10.87 15.39
CA VAL A 70 -1.38 -11.73 16.12
C VAL A 70 -0.69 -12.40 17.31
N ARG A 71 0.47 -13.01 17.09
CA ARG A 71 1.22 -13.73 18.12
C ARG A 71 1.76 -12.81 19.22
N THR A 72 2.26 -11.63 18.84
CA THR A 72 2.92 -10.72 19.79
C THR A 72 1.93 -9.85 20.56
N ARG A 73 0.78 -9.53 19.98
CA ARG A 73 -0.24 -8.70 20.61
C ARG A 73 -1.34 -9.52 21.28
N GLY A 74 -1.33 -10.84 21.13
CA GLY A 74 -2.35 -11.73 21.72
C GLY A 74 -3.74 -11.54 21.13
N ILE A 75 -3.82 -11.09 19.88
CA ILE A 75 -5.07 -10.92 19.15
C ILE A 75 -5.48 -12.28 18.58
N SER A 76 -6.78 -12.58 18.51
CA SER A 76 -7.24 -13.80 17.86
C SER A 76 -7.08 -13.71 16.33
N ALA A 77 -6.90 -14.85 15.67
CA ALA A 77 -6.88 -14.91 14.21
C ALA A 77 -8.22 -14.44 13.61
N GLU A 78 -9.32 -14.66 14.30
CA GLU A 78 -10.65 -14.19 13.91
C GLU A 78 -10.73 -12.67 13.94
N ASP A 79 -10.26 -12.03 15.02
CA ASP A 79 -10.24 -10.57 15.14
C ASP A 79 -9.34 -9.93 14.09
N MET A 80 -8.20 -10.55 13.77
CA MET A 80 -7.33 -10.09 12.69
C MET A 80 -8.04 -10.14 11.33
N ASN A 81 -8.65 -11.27 10.99
CA ASN A 81 -9.41 -11.41 9.75
C ASN A 81 -10.56 -10.39 9.66
N ASN A 82 -11.29 -10.20 10.75
CA ASN A 82 -12.38 -9.23 10.81
C ASN A 82 -11.86 -7.79 10.60
N THR A 83 -10.72 -7.46 11.19
CA THR A 83 -10.08 -6.16 11.02
C THR A 83 -9.66 -5.93 9.59
N LEU A 84 -8.97 -6.88 8.97
CA LEU A 84 -8.54 -6.77 7.57
C LEU A 84 -9.73 -6.67 6.62
N ASN A 85 -10.78 -7.47 6.82
CA ASN A 85 -12.01 -7.35 6.04
C ASN A 85 -12.67 -5.98 6.22
N ALA A 86 -12.73 -5.45 7.44
CA ALA A 86 -13.30 -4.13 7.70
C ALA A 86 -12.49 -3.01 7.01
N MET A 87 -11.16 -3.10 6.99
CA MET A 87 -10.30 -2.16 6.26
C MET A 87 -10.59 -2.22 4.76
N CYS A 88 -10.63 -3.40 4.16
CA CYS A 88 -10.94 -3.58 2.74
C CYS A 88 -12.32 -2.99 2.37
N ILE A 89 -13.33 -3.27 3.18
CA ILE A 89 -14.69 -2.76 2.97
C ILE A 89 -14.70 -1.23 3.04
N ASN A 90 -14.07 -0.65 4.06
CA ASN A 90 -14.01 0.80 4.23
C ASN A 90 -13.26 1.48 3.07
N ASN A 91 -12.12 0.94 2.67
CA ASN A 91 -11.34 1.47 1.54
C ASN A 91 -12.14 1.43 0.24
N ARG A 92 -12.86 0.35 -0.01
CA ARG A 92 -13.69 0.21 -1.20
C ARG A 92 -14.91 1.16 -1.17
N ARG A 93 -15.53 1.38 -0.03
CA ARG A 93 -16.57 2.40 0.15
C ARG A 93 -16.05 3.80 -0.16
N ASN A 94 -14.85 4.14 0.33
CA ASN A 94 -14.21 5.42 0.03
C ASN A 94 -13.85 5.54 -1.45
N ALA A 95 -13.35 4.47 -2.07
CA ALA A 95 -13.05 4.43 -3.49
C ALA A 95 -14.30 4.64 -4.36
N SER A 96 -15.47 4.17 -3.95
CA SER A 96 -16.72 4.32 -4.71
C SER A 96 -17.11 5.78 -4.95
N THR A 97 -16.73 6.67 -4.03
CA THR A 97 -16.98 8.11 -4.11
C THR A 97 -15.82 8.90 -4.72
N ASN A 98 -14.65 8.27 -4.89
CA ASN A 98 -13.47 8.91 -5.49
C ASN A 98 -13.53 8.81 -7.03
N PRO A 99 -13.65 9.93 -7.76
CA PRO A 99 -13.72 9.89 -9.23
C PRO A 99 -12.44 9.37 -9.90
N LEU A 100 -11.31 9.36 -9.19
CA LEU A 100 -10.01 8.92 -9.69
C LEU A 100 -9.73 7.44 -9.36
N ALA A 101 -10.55 6.80 -8.52
CA ALA A 101 -10.37 5.39 -8.21
C ALA A 101 -10.73 4.51 -9.41
N ILE A 102 -9.87 3.54 -9.70
CA ILE A 102 -10.05 2.59 -10.80
C ILE A 102 -11.18 1.62 -10.48
N GLU A 103 -11.14 1.03 -9.28
CA GLU A 103 -12.18 0.11 -8.82
C GLU A 103 -13.12 0.81 -7.85
N ARG A 104 -14.36 0.98 -8.27
CA ARG A 104 -15.37 1.75 -7.53
C ARG A 104 -16.59 0.93 -7.10
N THR A 105 -16.64 -0.33 -7.50
CA THR A 105 -17.71 -1.24 -7.09
C THR A 105 -17.50 -1.64 -5.63
N THR A 106 -18.46 -1.40 -4.78
CA THR A 106 -18.37 -1.76 -3.35
C THR A 106 -18.49 -3.27 -3.14
N TYR A 107 -18.01 -3.75 -1.99
CA TYR A 107 -18.17 -5.17 -1.64
C TYR A 107 -19.62 -5.53 -1.35
N GLU A 108 -20.43 -4.58 -0.89
CA GLU A 108 -21.87 -4.73 -0.73
C GLU A 108 -22.54 -5.02 -2.08
N GLU A 109 -22.22 -4.24 -3.12
CA GLU A 109 -22.75 -4.45 -4.47
C GLU A 109 -22.29 -5.80 -5.07
N LEU A 110 -21.06 -6.22 -4.78
CA LEU A 110 -20.54 -7.51 -5.22
C LEU A 110 -21.23 -8.66 -4.50
N ALA A 111 -21.45 -8.53 -3.19
CA ALA A 111 -22.17 -9.51 -2.37
C ALA A 111 -23.63 -9.66 -2.85
N GLU A 112 -24.32 -8.54 -3.09
CA GLU A 112 -25.68 -8.55 -3.62
C GLU A 112 -25.76 -9.26 -4.98
N LYS A 113 -24.85 -8.94 -5.90
CA LYS A 113 -24.75 -9.64 -7.21
C LYS A 113 -24.50 -11.15 -7.08
N ALA A 114 -23.78 -11.55 -6.04
CA ALA A 114 -23.50 -12.96 -5.74
C ALA A 114 -24.63 -13.66 -4.97
N GLY A 115 -25.67 -12.90 -4.54
CA GLY A 115 -26.76 -13.44 -3.69
C GLY A 115 -26.32 -13.81 -2.29
N MET A 116 -25.32 -13.13 -1.75
CA MET A 116 -24.69 -13.39 -0.44
C MET A 116 -24.81 -12.16 0.46
N THR A 117 -24.71 -12.40 1.76
CA THR A 117 -24.43 -11.31 2.70
C THR A 117 -23.00 -10.80 2.52
N LEU A 118 -22.71 -9.59 2.97
CA LEU A 118 -21.36 -9.02 2.90
C LEU A 118 -20.33 -9.90 3.60
N ASP A 119 -20.65 -10.40 4.78
CA ASP A 119 -19.76 -11.28 5.54
C ASP A 119 -19.52 -12.62 4.83
N GLU A 120 -20.56 -13.24 4.29
CA GLU A 120 -20.40 -14.46 3.47
C GLU A 120 -19.52 -14.20 2.25
N TYR A 121 -19.69 -13.06 1.55
CA TYR A 121 -18.89 -12.70 0.39
C TYR A 121 -17.41 -12.53 0.75
N MET A 122 -17.13 -11.74 1.79
CA MET A 122 -15.76 -11.47 2.24
C MET A 122 -15.01 -12.74 2.68
N ASN A 123 -15.75 -13.76 3.13
CA ASN A 123 -15.20 -15.04 3.56
C ASN A 123 -15.33 -16.18 2.53
N SER A 124 -15.84 -15.90 1.34
CA SER A 124 -16.10 -16.88 0.28
C SER A 124 -14.92 -17.06 -0.68
N PRO A 125 -15.00 -18.03 -1.61
CA PRO A 125 -14.08 -18.15 -2.73
C PRO A 125 -14.06 -16.97 -3.70
N TYR A 126 -15.01 -16.04 -3.65
CA TYR A 126 -14.99 -14.79 -4.42
C TYR A 126 -13.94 -13.79 -3.87
N ASN A 127 -13.54 -13.95 -2.62
CA ASN A 127 -12.44 -13.26 -1.98
C ASN A 127 -11.44 -14.30 -1.43
N PRO A 128 -10.70 -14.98 -2.32
CA PRO A 128 -9.88 -16.13 -1.95
C PRO A 128 -8.74 -15.72 -1.00
N LYS A 129 -8.37 -16.63 -0.13
CA LYS A 129 -7.17 -16.50 0.70
C LYS A 129 -5.92 -16.51 -0.18
N MET A 130 -5.01 -15.58 0.12
CA MET A 130 -3.68 -15.47 -0.46
C MET A 130 -2.62 -16.01 0.50
N GLY A 131 -2.88 -15.98 1.80
CA GLY A 131 -2.10 -16.48 2.90
C GLY A 131 -3.01 -16.97 4.02
N ASP A 132 -2.53 -16.95 5.25
CA ASP A 132 -3.33 -17.33 6.42
C ASP A 132 -4.34 -16.24 6.81
N PHE A 133 -3.97 -14.99 6.66
CA PHE A 133 -4.78 -13.80 7.00
C PHE A 133 -5.20 -13.02 5.75
N LEU A 134 -4.26 -12.82 4.82
CA LEU A 134 -4.48 -11.99 3.66
C LEU A 134 -5.44 -12.64 2.66
N ARG A 135 -6.34 -11.83 2.11
CA ARG A 135 -7.27 -12.22 1.04
C ARG A 135 -7.07 -11.34 -0.18
N ALA A 136 -7.53 -11.79 -1.33
CA ALA A 136 -7.41 -11.08 -2.60
C ALA A 136 -7.97 -9.65 -2.55
N GLY A 137 -9.03 -9.41 -1.78
CA GLY A 137 -9.60 -8.07 -1.59
C GLY A 137 -8.69 -7.09 -0.85
N GLY A 138 -7.69 -7.59 -0.12
CA GLY A 138 -6.65 -6.79 0.53
C GLY A 138 -5.44 -6.50 -0.36
N VAL A 139 -5.39 -7.07 -1.56
CA VAL A 139 -4.30 -6.83 -2.52
C VAL A 139 -4.73 -5.73 -3.48
N GLU A 140 -3.91 -4.71 -3.62
CA GLU A 140 -4.22 -3.61 -4.54
C GLU A 140 -4.18 -4.06 -6.01
N LEU A 141 -5.00 -3.40 -6.82
CA LEU A 141 -4.97 -3.62 -8.26
C LEU A 141 -3.77 -2.89 -8.88
N LYS A 142 -3.06 -3.57 -9.75
CA LYS A 142 -1.99 -2.94 -10.52
C LYS A 142 -2.58 -1.88 -11.44
N CYS A 143 -2.09 -0.66 -11.32
CA CYS A 143 -2.52 0.46 -12.13
C CYS A 143 -1.36 1.40 -12.43
N ASP A 144 -1.52 2.19 -13.48
CA ASP A 144 -0.61 3.28 -13.76
C ASP A 144 -1.08 4.53 -13.03
N GLY A 145 -0.17 5.24 -12.40
CA GLY A 145 -0.48 6.46 -11.69
C GLY A 145 0.69 7.42 -11.60
N ALA A 146 0.38 8.69 -11.41
CA ALA A 146 1.37 9.72 -11.15
C ALA A 146 0.83 10.75 -10.18
N ALA A 147 1.68 11.19 -9.27
CA ALA A 147 1.39 12.28 -8.36
C ALA A 147 2.59 13.21 -8.28
N ALA A 148 2.32 14.50 -8.12
CA ALA A 148 3.37 15.50 -7.94
C ALA A 148 2.92 16.55 -6.93
N CYS A 149 3.85 17.03 -6.12
CA CYS A 149 3.63 18.15 -5.22
C CYS A 149 4.80 19.12 -5.25
N ILE A 150 4.55 20.34 -4.79
CA ILE A 150 5.58 21.35 -4.61
C ILE A 150 5.84 21.48 -3.12
N VAL A 151 7.09 21.32 -2.73
CA VAL A 151 7.56 21.53 -1.35
C VAL A 151 8.41 22.79 -1.34
N CYS A 152 8.12 23.70 -0.43
CA CYS A 152 8.89 24.93 -0.31
C CYS A 152 9.01 25.37 1.15
N ALA A 153 9.97 26.24 1.43
CA ALA A 153 10.09 26.86 2.73
C ALA A 153 8.85 27.74 3.03
N THR A 154 8.42 27.78 4.28
CA THR A 154 7.21 28.49 4.72
C THR A 154 7.25 29.98 4.35
N GLU A 155 8.44 30.59 4.36
CA GLU A 155 8.65 31.99 3.98
C GLU A 155 8.30 32.28 2.51
N LYS A 156 8.27 31.25 1.66
CA LYS A 156 7.90 31.37 0.24
C LYS A 156 6.40 31.33 -0.01
N ILE A 157 5.61 30.90 0.96
CA ILE A 157 4.15 30.78 0.83
C ILE A 157 3.51 32.10 0.37
N PRO A 158 3.84 33.30 0.93
CA PRO A 158 3.22 34.55 0.48
C PRO A 158 3.47 34.89 -0.99
N GLU A 159 4.60 34.46 -1.56
CA GLU A 159 4.92 34.70 -2.98
C GLU A 159 4.04 33.87 -3.92
N ILE A 160 3.70 32.62 -3.54
CA ILE A 160 2.96 31.68 -4.37
C ILE A 160 1.46 31.59 -4.01
N ALA A 161 1.08 32.04 -2.81
CA ALA A 161 -0.28 31.87 -2.26
C ALA A 161 -1.39 32.40 -3.16
N LYS A 162 -1.11 33.45 -3.93
CA LYS A 162 -2.07 34.08 -4.86
C LYS A 162 -2.54 33.13 -5.97
N ASN A 163 -1.75 32.11 -6.28
CA ASN A 163 -1.99 31.15 -7.36
C ASN A 163 -2.47 29.79 -6.86
N LEU A 164 -2.59 29.61 -5.54
CA LEU A 164 -2.99 28.33 -4.96
C LEU A 164 -4.53 28.18 -4.98
N LYS A 165 -4.99 27.02 -5.42
CA LYS A 165 -6.42 26.64 -5.36
C LYS A 165 -6.84 26.21 -3.96
N HIS A 166 -5.89 25.72 -3.18
CA HIS A 166 -6.11 25.18 -1.83
C HIS A 166 -5.13 25.84 -0.86
N LYS A 167 -5.45 25.80 0.42
CA LYS A 167 -4.53 26.24 1.47
C LYS A 167 -3.28 25.37 1.45
N PRO A 168 -2.09 25.93 1.65
CA PRO A 168 -0.88 25.14 1.83
C PRO A 168 -1.02 24.26 3.07
N ILE A 169 -0.37 23.10 3.01
CA ILE A 169 -0.28 22.14 4.13
C ILE A 169 1.12 22.26 4.70
N GLU A 170 1.20 22.45 6.01
CA GLU A 170 2.47 22.51 6.73
C GLU A 170 2.91 21.10 7.11
N VAL A 171 4.19 20.78 6.86
CA VAL A 171 4.81 19.53 7.33
C VAL A 171 5.41 19.80 8.70
N LEU A 172 4.80 19.29 9.75
CA LEU A 172 5.24 19.51 11.13
C LEU A 172 6.42 18.63 11.53
N GLY A 173 6.53 17.44 10.97
CA GLY A 173 7.61 16.51 11.27
C GLY A 173 7.75 15.42 10.24
N ILE A 174 8.94 14.83 10.18
CA ILE A 174 9.27 13.70 9.31
C ILE A 174 10.01 12.67 10.16
N GLY A 175 9.66 11.40 9.99
CA GLY A 175 10.38 10.27 10.56
C GLY A 175 10.83 9.31 9.46
N SER A 176 12.01 8.74 9.64
CA SER A 176 12.54 7.74 8.70
C SER A 176 13.29 6.67 9.48
N ALA A 177 13.02 5.43 9.18
CA ALA A 177 13.68 4.30 9.80
C ALA A 177 13.97 3.20 8.79
N ALA A 178 15.00 2.43 9.06
CA ALA A 178 15.34 1.22 8.35
C ALA A 178 15.52 0.08 9.36
N CYS A 179 15.24 -1.13 8.94
CA CYS A 179 15.37 -2.33 9.76
C CYS A 179 16.00 -3.47 8.94
N GLU A 180 16.38 -4.52 9.63
CA GLU A 180 16.87 -5.72 8.96
C GLU A 180 15.73 -6.44 8.24
N ALA A 181 15.89 -6.65 6.93
CA ALA A 181 14.92 -7.33 6.07
C ALA A 181 14.80 -8.86 6.30
N THR A 182 15.47 -9.38 7.34
CA THR A 182 15.52 -10.82 7.62
C THR A 182 14.47 -11.29 8.61
N THR A 183 13.71 -10.36 9.20
CA THR A 183 12.68 -10.68 10.20
C THR A 183 11.27 -10.46 9.61
N PRO A 184 10.30 -11.34 9.89
CA PRO A 184 8.95 -11.23 9.35
C PRO A 184 8.22 -9.91 9.71
N HIS A 185 8.71 -9.20 10.70
CA HIS A 185 8.09 -7.97 11.23
C HIS A 185 8.91 -6.71 10.95
N PHE A 186 9.86 -6.76 10.03
CA PHE A 186 10.77 -5.64 9.79
C PHE A 186 10.05 -4.32 9.46
N GLU A 187 8.96 -4.37 8.72
CA GLU A 187 8.20 -3.17 8.37
C GLU A 187 7.47 -2.58 9.58
N VAL A 188 6.94 -3.41 10.46
CA VAL A 188 6.30 -2.93 11.70
C VAL A 188 7.32 -2.21 12.58
N ALA A 189 8.50 -2.78 12.77
CA ALA A 189 9.55 -2.17 13.60
C ALA A 189 10.05 -0.85 13.01
N ALA A 190 10.23 -0.77 11.69
CA ALA A 190 10.62 0.47 11.01
C ALA A 190 9.52 1.53 11.12
N THR A 191 8.26 1.16 10.96
CA THR A 191 7.13 2.08 11.10
C THR A 191 7.01 2.62 12.52
N GLU A 192 7.12 1.77 13.54
CA GLU A 192 7.09 2.18 14.94
C GLU A 192 8.20 3.21 15.24
N GLU A 193 9.42 2.95 14.75
CA GLU A 193 10.54 3.87 14.95
C GLU A 193 10.33 5.21 14.20
N ALA A 194 9.86 5.18 12.96
CA ALA A 194 9.58 6.40 12.20
C ALA A 194 8.48 7.25 12.87
N VAL A 195 7.41 6.63 13.35
CA VAL A 195 6.32 7.31 14.08
C VAL A 195 6.85 7.89 15.40
N ARG A 196 7.67 7.16 16.14
CA ARG A 196 8.30 7.65 17.38
C ARG A 196 9.08 8.94 17.12
N GLN A 197 9.89 8.98 16.04
CA GLN A 197 10.66 10.17 15.67
C GLN A 197 9.75 11.38 15.40
N VAL A 198 8.62 11.18 14.70
CA VAL A 198 7.67 12.26 14.42
C VAL A 198 7.06 12.79 15.72
N TYR A 199 6.61 11.91 16.61
CA TYR A 199 6.01 12.31 17.87
C TYR A 199 7.00 13.03 18.80
N GLU A 200 8.24 12.56 18.86
CA GLU A 200 9.29 13.23 19.63
C GLU A 200 9.64 14.61 19.05
N ALA A 201 9.72 14.74 17.72
CA ALA A 201 10.05 15.99 17.07
C ALA A 201 8.94 17.04 17.16
N THR A 202 7.68 16.62 17.14
CA THR A 202 6.53 17.52 17.10
C THR A 202 5.86 17.73 18.46
N GLY A 203 6.08 16.83 19.41
CA GLY A 203 5.36 16.81 20.68
C GLY A 203 3.90 16.36 20.57
N LEU A 204 3.48 15.89 19.39
CA LEU A 204 2.15 15.35 19.14
C LEU A 204 2.06 13.88 19.56
N SER A 205 0.84 13.38 19.62
CA SER A 205 0.50 11.98 19.89
C SER A 205 -0.59 11.50 18.93
N GLY A 206 -0.94 10.21 18.99
CA GLY A 206 -2.05 9.67 18.20
C GLY A 206 -3.39 10.33 18.50
N ASP A 207 -3.59 10.84 19.72
CA ASP A 207 -4.83 11.51 20.14
C ASP A 207 -5.00 12.91 19.54
N ASP A 208 -3.92 13.47 19.01
CA ASP A 208 -3.93 14.79 18.36
C ASP A 208 -4.22 14.70 16.84
N LEU A 209 -4.39 13.49 16.31
CA LEU A 209 -4.60 13.25 14.88
C LEU A 209 -6.09 13.11 14.55
N ASP A 210 -6.60 13.97 13.67
CA ASP A 210 -7.97 13.85 13.15
C ASP A 210 -8.07 12.81 12.03
N ILE A 211 -7.01 12.64 11.22
CA ILE A 211 -6.95 11.74 10.08
C ILE A 211 -5.60 11.02 10.07
N PHE A 212 -5.65 9.72 9.87
CA PHE A 212 -4.47 8.89 9.68
C PHE A 212 -4.51 8.23 8.30
N PHE A 213 -3.51 8.53 7.47
CA PHE A 213 -3.29 7.84 6.21
C PHE A 213 -2.16 6.83 6.39
N ALA A 214 -2.52 5.57 6.50
CA ALA A 214 -1.55 4.49 6.48
C ALA A 214 -1.37 4.00 5.04
N ASN A 215 -0.16 3.59 4.71
CA ASN A 215 0.04 2.68 3.60
C ASN A 215 -0.47 1.32 4.09
N ASP A 216 -1.47 0.79 3.42
CA ASP A 216 -2.23 -0.39 3.84
C ASP A 216 -1.80 -1.68 3.11
N PHE A 217 -0.51 -1.80 2.90
CA PHE A 217 0.08 -3.05 2.40
C PHE A 217 -0.21 -4.23 3.30
#